data_23a3660e8cc9a7d148d1f175e90ff115
#
_entry.id   23a3660e8cc9a7d148d1f175e90ff115
#
_cell.length_a   1.000
_cell.length_b   1.000
_cell.length_c   1.000
_cell.angle_alpha   90.00
_cell.angle_beta   90.00
_cell.angle_gamma   90.00
#
_symmetry.space_group_name_H-M   'P 1'
#
loop_
_entity.id
_entity.type
_entity.pdbx_description
1 polymer ?
#
loop_
_entity_poly.entity_id
_entity_poly.type
_entity_poly.pdbx_seq_one_letter_code
_entity_poly.pdbx_strand_id
1 'polypeptide(L)'
;MTSTPKKSHVNFHIGAPRIADDLIGQAAATPAVRSDTQVRLIRVGEYKKHLRHLVNAGPLSMEDFAFETEGSAAFWKDLRDHRIVVASQHALMGHPKRVLRHGVILPHAERRIAKLCALFNGHSMDLHLGITDQARYLLQLPAGNRDGDGGRLDFSERVPSWFDLAARIRESCPNNRIIVWDFSEPDAVALPFVMTLLGVEEDQLDVMKVAVADHVRHQSVLSKLFPRETLTPDVQVLLRRQFEHDLQNLETLQDTIVIRADEVPDELRVGSDAQGQSVDPKT
;
A
#
# COMPACT_ATOMS: atom_id res chain seq x y z
N MET A 1 -17.85 -35.71 -9.37
CA MET A 1 -18.07 -34.26 -9.41
C MET A 1 -16.72 -33.61 -9.17
N THR A 2 -16.03 -33.16 -10.20
CA THR A 2 -14.77 -32.42 -10.09
C THR A 2 -15.10 -30.96 -9.68
N SER A 3 -14.89 -30.61 -8.42
CA SER A 3 -15.03 -29.24 -7.98
C SER A 3 -14.06 -28.39 -8.78
N THR A 4 -14.56 -27.39 -9.48
CA THR A 4 -13.72 -26.37 -10.10
C THR A 4 -12.83 -25.77 -9.00
N PRO A 5 -11.50 -25.74 -9.17
CA PRO A 5 -10.63 -25.20 -8.13
C PRO A 5 -11.05 -23.74 -7.85
N LYS A 6 -11.32 -23.45 -6.57
CA LYS A 6 -11.70 -22.12 -6.12
C LYS A 6 -10.51 -21.19 -6.40
N LYS A 7 -10.72 -20.18 -7.25
CA LYS A 7 -9.65 -19.21 -7.56
C LYS A 7 -9.32 -18.43 -6.30
N SER A 8 -8.04 -18.35 -5.95
CA SER A 8 -7.57 -17.48 -4.87
C SER A 8 -7.80 -16.02 -5.24
N HIS A 9 -8.11 -15.20 -4.26
CA HIS A 9 -8.14 -13.75 -4.39
C HIS A 9 -6.82 -13.18 -3.87
N VAL A 10 -6.18 -12.32 -4.65
CA VAL A 10 -4.89 -11.74 -4.31
C VAL A 10 -5.08 -10.27 -3.95
N ASN A 11 -4.82 -9.91 -2.70
CA ASN A 11 -4.75 -8.53 -2.26
C ASN A 11 -3.29 -8.08 -2.27
N PHE A 12 -2.95 -7.18 -3.17
CA PHE A 12 -1.58 -6.71 -3.32
C PHE A 12 -1.44 -5.25 -2.88
N HIS A 13 -0.80 -5.03 -1.72
CA HIS A 13 -0.45 -3.68 -1.29
C HIS A 13 0.77 -3.18 -2.08
N ILE A 14 0.50 -2.23 -2.94
CA ILE A 14 1.48 -1.56 -3.81
C ILE A 14 1.78 -0.15 -3.31
N GLY A 15 1.50 0.14 -2.04
CA GLY A 15 1.59 1.46 -1.46
C GLY A 15 2.94 2.13 -1.63
N ALA A 16 2.93 3.45 -1.64
CA ALA A 16 4.14 4.24 -1.63
C ALA A 16 5.01 3.88 -0.41
N PRO A 17 6.34 3.85 -0.56
CA PRO A 17 7.22 3.53 0.55
C PRO A 17 6.91 4.35 1.80
N ARG A 18 6.91 3.70 2.96
CA ARG A 18 6.57 4.25 4.29
C ARG A 18 5.10 4.54 4.57
N ILE A 19 4.21 4.27 3.62
CA ILE A 19 2.77 4.27 3.90
C ILE A 19 2.36 2.83 4.21
N ALA A 20 1.92 2.58 5.44
CA ALA A 20 1.41 1.30 5.94
C ALA A 20 2.38 0.09 5.89
N ASP A 21 3.69 0.28 5.68
CA ASP A 21 4.66 -0.80 5.48
C ASP A 21 4.68 -1.82 6.64
N ASP A 22 4.75 -1.35 7.88
CA ASP A 22 4.85 -2.23 9.06
C ASP A 22 3.47 -2.63 9.61
N LEU A 23 2.43 -1.88 9.24
CA LEU A 23 1.06 -2.08 9.72
C LEU A 23 0.54 -3.48 9.37
N ILE A 24 0.73 -3.89 8.12
CA ILE A 24 0.27 -5.19 7.61
C ILE A 24 1.00 -6.34 8.33
N GLY A 25 2.29 -6.19 8.55
CA GLY A 25 3.10 -7.18 9.26
C GLY A 25 2.64 -7.40 10.70
N GLN A 26 2.31 -6.33 11.41
CA GLN A 26 1.82 -6.38 12.78
C GLN A 26 0.40 -6.95 12.85
N ALA A 27 -0.49 -6.50 12.00
CA ALA A 27 -1.85 -7.01 11.92
C ALA A 27 -1.88 -8.51 11.58
N ALA A 28 -1.07 -8.95 10.62
CA ALA A 28 -0.92 -10.37 10.26
C ALA A 28 -0.28 -11.23 11.37
N ALA A 29 0.38 -10.61 12.35
CA ALA A 29 0.92 -11.31 13.51
C ALA A 29 -0.12 -11.58 14.60
N THR A 30 -1.31 -11.00 14.52
CA THR A 30 -2.38 -11.23 15.50
C THR A 30 -2.84 -12.69 15.50
N PRO A 31 -3.29 -13.22 16.67
CA PRO A 31 -3.83 -14.58 16.73
C PRO A 31 -5.00 -14.81 15.77
N ALA A 32 -5.85 -13.80 15.57
CA ALA A 32 -6.98 -13.85 14.67
C ALA A 32 -6.56 -14.21 13.23
N VAL A 33 -5.59 -13.50 12.66
CA VAL A 33 -5.10 -13.77 11.29
C VAL A 33 -4.25 -15.03 11.24
N ARG A 34 -3.42 -15.29 12.27
CA ARG A 34 -2.57 -16.49 12.31
C ARG A 34 -3.33 -17.79 12.37
N SER A 35 -4.50 -17.80 13.01
CA SER A 35 -5.36 -18.99 13.09
C SER A 35 -6.19 -19.21 11.83
N ASP A 36 -6.34 -18.19 10.97
CA ASP A 36 -7.05 -18.32 9.69
C ASP A 36 -6.15 -19.00 8.65
N THR A 37 -6.41 -20.29 8.46
CA THR A 37 -5.70 -21.10 7.46
C THR A 37 -6.05 -20.74 6.02
N GLN A 38 -7.02 -19.85 5.80
CA GLN A 38 -7.43 -19.39 4.47
C GLN A 38 -6.67 -18.17 3.99
N VAL A 39 -5.93 -17.49 4.89
CA VAL A 39 -5.13 -16.30 4.57
C VAL A 39 -3.66 -16.66 4.48
N ARG A 40 -3.03 -16.30 3.39
CA ARG A 40 -1.60 -16.52 3.13
C ARG A 40 -0.88 -15.19 2.92
N LEU A 41 -0.03 -14.82 3.84
CA LEU A 41 0.83 -13.65 3.70
C LEU A 41 2.15 -14.03 3.00
N ILE A 42 2.43 -13.41 1.86
CA ILE A 42 3.75 -13.49 1.21
C ILE A 42 4.74 -12.60 1.97
N ARG A 43 5.66 -13.23 2.67
CA ARG A 43 6.67 -12.52 3.46
C ARG A 43 7.74 -11.90 2.56
N VAL A 44 8.41 -10.85 3.06
CA VAL A 44 9.50 -10.16 2.34
C VAL A 44 10.58 -11.10 1.84
N GLY A 45 10.93 -12.13 2.63
CA GLY A 45 11.92 -13.14 2.23
C GLY A 45 11.47 -13.99 1.04
N GLU A 46 10.20 -14.40 1.04
CA GLU A 46 9.59 -15.18 -0.05
C GLU A 46 9.45 -14.34 -1.32
N TYR A 47 9.01 -13.07 -1.18
CA TYR A 47 8.99 -12.13 -2.29
C TYR A 47 10.38 -11.99 -2.92
N LYS A 48 11.41 -11.76 -2.11
CA LYS A 48 12.79 -11.64 -2.61
C LYS A 48 13.27 -12.90 -3.32
N LYS A 49 12.91 -14.06 -2.79
CA LYS A 49 13.33 -15.36 -3.31
C LYS A 49 12.59 -15.76 -4.59
N HIS A 50 11.27 -15.53 -4.65
CA HIS A 50 10.42 -16.13 -5.69
C HIS A 50 9.85 -15.11 -6.70
N LEU A 51 9.73 -13.82 -6.36
CA LEU A 51 9.05 -12.84 -7.19
C LEU A 51 9.95 -11.69 -7.66
N ARG A 52 10.90 -11.24 -6.82
CA ARG A 52 11.67 -10.03 -7.08
C ARG A 52 12.44 -10.06 -8.41
N HIS A 53 13.07 -11.16 -8.73
CA HIS A 53 13.85 -11.30 -9.96
C HIS A 53 12.93 -11.28 -11.19
N LEU A 54 11.77 -11.92 -11.12
CA LEU A 54 10.77 -11.92 -12.20
C LEU A 54 10.22 -10.51 -12.48
N VAL A 55 9.91 -9.76 -11.42
CA VAL A 55 9.42 -8.38 -11.56
C VAL A 55 10.48 -7.42 -12.09
N ASN A 56 11.75 -7.62 -11.72
CA ASN A 56 12.85 -6.74 -12.13
C ASN A 56 13.56 -7.18 -13.42
N ALA A 57 13.33 -8.38 -13.92
CA ALA A 57 13.89 -8.86 -15.18
C ALA A 57 13.45 -7.98 -16.37
N GLY A 58 14.15 -8.07 -17.47
CA GLY A 58 13.72 -7.54 -18.77
C GLY A 58 12.37 -8.12 -19.23
N PRO A 59 11.97 -7.95 -20.48
CA PRO A 59 10.83 -8.66 -21.04
C PRO A 59 11.06 -10.16 -20.84
N LEU A 60 10.21 -10.81 -20.03
CA LEU A 60 10.26 -12.26 -19.87
C LEU A 60 9.58 -12.91 -21.07
N SER A 61 10.26 -13.86 -21.70
CA SER A 61 9.59 -14.77 -22.63
C SER A 61 8.66 -15.72 -21.84
N MET A 62 7.68 -16.29 -22.50
CA MET A 62 6.83 -17.33 -21.87
C MET A 62 7.63 -18.55 -21.42
N GLU A 63 8.74 -18.83 -22.10
CA GLU A 63 9.67 -19.92 -21.77
C GLU A 63 10.46 -19.61 -20.50
N ASP A 64 10.99 -18.37 -20.36
CA ASP A 64 11.68 -17.92 -19.16
C ASP A 64 10.73 -17.97 -17.95
N PHE A 65 9.48 -17.58 -18.15
CA PHE A 65 8.45 -17.63 -17.12
C PHE A 65 8.15 -19.07 -16.67
N ALA A 66 8.00 -20.01 -17.61
CA ALA A 66 7.74 -21.41 -17.30
C ALA A 66 8.92 -22.04 -16.52
N PHE A 67 10.14 -21.81 -16.96
CA PHE A 67 11.35 -22.33 -16.31
C PHE A 67 11.53 -21.80 -14.87
N GLU A 68 11.33 -20.49 -14.67
CA GLU A 68 11.45 -19.87 -13.36
C GLU A 68 10.34 -20.32 -12.38
N THR A 69 9.14 -20.61 -12.90
CA THR A 69 8.04 -21.11 -12.05
C THR A 69 8.22 -22.56 -11.64
N GLU A 70 8.91 -23.42 -12.42
CA GLU A 70 9.23 -24.79 -12.02
C GLU A 70 10.09 -24.83 -10.75
N GLY A 71 11.11 -23.98 -10.62
CA GLY A 71 11.95 -23.86 -9.42
C GLY A 71 11.19 -23.36 -8.19
N SER A 72 9.99 -22.79 -8.38
CA SER A 72 9.12 -22.28 -7.33
C SER A 72 7.78 -23.01 -7.25
N ALA A 73 7.67 -24.21 -7.81
CA ALA A 73 6.40 -24.96 -7.93
C ALA A 73 5.68 -25.14 -6.58
N ALA A 74 6.44 -25.43 -5.51
CA ALA A 74 5.87 -25.59 -4.17
C ALA A 74 5.29 -24.27 -3.64
N PHE A 75 5.95 -23.13 -3.88
CA PHE A 75 5.47 -21.80 -3.54
C PHE A 75 4.17 -21.47 -4.28
N TRP A 76 4.12 -21.69 -5.60
CA TRP A 76 2.92 -21.43 -6.39
C TRP A 76 1.76 -22.35 -6.05
N LYS A 77 2.06 -23.61 -5.70
CA LYS A 77 1.04 -24.55 -5.22
C LYS A 77 0.46 -24.06 -3.89
N ASP A 78 1.30 -23.70 -2.93
CA ASP A 78 0.91 -23.18 -1.63
C ASP A 78 -0.02 -21.95 -1.78
N LEU A 79 0.32 -21.00 -2.65
CA LEU A 79 -0.54 -19.84 -2.88
C LEU A 79 -1.93 -20.21 -3.41
N ARG A 80 -2.03 -21.23 -4.27
CA ARG A 80 -3.32 -21.66 -4.83
C ARG A 80 -4.22 -22.37 -3.82
N ASP A 81 -3.64 -22.91 -2.76
CA ASP A 81 -4.38 -23.63 -1.73
C ASP A 81 -5.09 -22.67 -0.73
N HIS A 82 -4.81 -21.35 -0.81
CA HIS A 82 -5.41 -20.37 0.07
C HIS A 82 -6.48 -19.53 -0.62
N ARG A 83 -7.50 -19.10 0.15
CA ARG A 83 -8.59 -18.25 -0.35
C ARG A 83 -8.12 -16.82 -0.63
N ILE A 84 -7.32 -16.28 0.28
CA ILE A 84 -6.77 -14.92 0.21
C ILE A 84 -5.25 -15.00 0.27
N VAL A 85 -4.60 -14.37 -0.70
CA VAL A 85 -3.15 -14.18 -0.70
C VAL A 85 -2.88 -12.70 -0.53
N VAL A 86 -2.12 -12.36 0.49
CA VAL A 86 -1.75 -10.98 0.79
C VAL A 86 -0.26 -10.80 0.56
N ALA A 87 0.08 -9.76 -0.18
CA ALA A 87 1.46 -9.36 -0.36
C ALA A 87 1.59 -7.85 -0.15
N SER A 88 2.58 -7.45 0.63
CA SER A 88 2.91 -6.04 0.84
C SER A 88 4.38 -5.83 0.51
N GLN A 89 4.65 -5.02 -0.50
CA GLN A 89 6.01 -4.76 -0.95
C GLN A 89 6.17 -3.33 -1.49
N HIS A 90 6.48 -2.40 -0.61
CA HIS A 90 6.82 -1.04 -1.01
C HIS A 90 8.01 -0.98 -1.97
N ALA A 91 8.98 -1.90 -1.84
CA ALA A 91 10.12 -2.01 -2.75
C ALA A 91 9.73 -2.44 -4.17
N LEU A 92 8.52 -2.97 -4.37
CA LEU A 92 7.99 -3.31 -5.68
C LEU A 92 7.89 -2.07 -6.57
N MET A 93 7.34 -1.00 -6.02
CA MET A 93 7.13 0.26 -6.73
C MET A 93 8.43 0.96 -7.11
N GLY A 94 9.52 0.70 -6.41
CA GLY A 94 10.83 1.31 -6.64
C GLY A 94 11.69 1.36 -5.38
N HIS A 95 12.95 1.73 -5.59
CA HIS A 95 13.85 1.95 -4.46
C HIS A 95 13.45 3.25 -3.72
N PRO A 96 13.41 3.29 -2.38
CA PRO A 96 13.07 4.50 -1.63
C PRO A 96 13.88 5.74 -2.00
N LYS A 97 15.10 5.58 -2.54
CA LYS A 97 15.94 6.66 -3.04
C LYS A 97 15.58 7.15 -4.46
N ARG A 98 14.55 6.61 -5.08
CA ARG A 98 14.15 6.95 -6.45
C ARG A 98 12.63 7.10 -6.56
N VAL A 99 12.02 7.60 -5.48
CA VAL A 99 10.57 7.75 -5.41
C VAL A 99 10.10 8.91 -6.27
N LEU A 100 10.88 9.98 -6.34
CA LEU A 100 10.56 11.16 -7.16
C LEU A 100 11.68 11.36 -8.19
N ARG A 101 11.30 11.57 -9.45
CA ARG A 101 12.21 11.95 -10.52
C ARG A 101 11.49 12.86 -11.50
N HIS A 102 12.02 14.07 -11.72
CA HIS A 102 11.42 15.08 -12.61
C HIS A 102 9.92 15.28 -12.33
N GLY A 103 9.53 15.43 -11.07
CA GLY A 103 8.14 15.58 -10.65
C GLY A 103 7.26 14.32 -10.83
N VAL A 104 7.82 13.17 -11.24
CA VAL A 104 7.07 11.91 -11.38
C VAL A 104 7.23 11.06 -10.13
N ILE A 105 6.11 10.74 -9.48
CA ILE A 105 6.09 9.80 -8.36
C ILE A 105 6.29 8.37 -8.91
N LEU A 106 7.26 7.65 -8.32
CA LEU A 106 7.53 6.25 -8.60
C LEU A 106 7.63 5.94 -10.10
N PRO A 107 8.60 6.57 -10.80
CA PRO A 107 8.79 6.34 -12.22
C PRO A 107 9.00 4.85 -12.50
N HIS A 108 8.32 4.33 -13.50
CA HIS A 108 8.32 2.91 -13.90
C HIS A 108 7.61 1.93 -12.95
N ALA A 109 6.83 2.40 -11.97
CA ALA A 109 6.03 1.53 -11.11
C ALA A 109 5.05 0.67 -11.93
N GLU A 110 4.41 1.27 -12.92
CA GLU A 110 3.45 0.63 -13.83
C GLU A 110 4.02 -0.63 -14.48
N ARG A 111 5.27 -0.58 -14.94
CA ARG A 111 5.92 -1.74 -15.59
C ARG A 111 6.11 -2.93 -14.63
N ARG A 112 6.44 -2.64 -13.37
CA ARG A 112 6.62 -3.67 -12.35
C ARG A 112 5.31 -4.28 -11.93
N ILE A 113 4.28 -3.44 -11.78
CA ILE A 113 2.95 -3.91 -11.42
C ILE A 113 2.34 -4.73 -12.56
N ALA A 114 2.51 -4.32 -13.82
CA ALA A 114 2.07 -5.11 -14.97
C ALA A 114 2.68 -6.52 -14.98
N LYS A 115 3.98 -6.65 -14.68
CA LYS A 115 4.62 -7.96 -14.55
C LYS A 115 4.06 -8.77 -13.39
N LEU A 116 3.82 -8.11 -12.26
CA LEU A 116 3.17 -8.76 -11.13
C LEU A 116 1.78 -9.28 -11.51
N CYS A 117 0.96 -8.46 -12.15
CA CYS A 117 -0.35 -8.88 -12.64
C CYS A 117 -0.26 -10.08 -13.59
N ALA A 118 0.74 -10.11 -14.46
CA ALA A 118 0.99 -11.24 -15.35
C ALA A 118 1.39 -12.52 -14.59
N LEU A 119 2.19 -12.41 -13.52
CA LEU A 119 2.57 -13.55 -12.67
C LEU A 119 1.37 -14.20 -11.98
N PHE A 120 0.37 -13.40 -11.60
CA PHE A 120 -0.86 -13.87 -10.96
C PHE A 120 -2.03 -14.00 -11.94
N ASN A 121 -1.73 -14.14 -13.25
CA ASN A 121 -2.76 -14.34 -14.25
C ASN A 121 -3.59 -15.60 -13.92
N GLY A 122 -4.92 -15.46 -13.93
CA GLY A 122 -5.85 -16.53 -13.54
C GLY A 122 -6.36 -16.42 -12.10
N HIS A 123 -5.81 -15.55 -11.27
CA HIS A 123 -6.36 -15.16 -9.98
C HIS A 123 -7.14 -13.84 -10.11
N SER A 124 -8.15 -13.64 -9.26
CA SER A 124 -8.70 -12.29 -9.07
C SER A 124 -7.70 -11.48 -8.22
N MET A 125 -7.49 -10.21 -8.56
CA MET A 125 -6.50 -9.39 -7.84
C MET A 125 -7.01 -7.99 -7.63
N ASP A 126 -6.85 -7.49 -6.41
CA ASP A 126 -7.03 -6.11 -6.04
C ASP A 126 -5.66 -5.46 -5.73
N LEU A 127 -5.44 -4.28 -6.29
CA LEU A 127 -4.24 -3.48 -6.06
C LEU A 127 -4.57 -2.38 -5.05
N HIS A 128 -4.02 -2.47 -3.85
CA HIS A 128 -4.23 -1.51 -2.78
C HIS A 128 -3.13 -0.45 -2.79
N LEU A 129 -3.46 0.77 -3.13
CA LEU A 129 -2.55 1.92 -3.22
C LEU A 129 -2.77 2.86 -2.04
N GLY A 130 -1.86 2.88 -1.08
CA GLY A 130 -1.84 3.90 -0.03
C GLY A 130 -1.26 5.21 -0.54
N ILE A 131 -1.97 6.32 -0.36
CA ILE A 131 -1.53 7.67 -0.69
C ILE A 131 -1.66 8.58 0.53
N THR A 132 -1.01 9.72 0.51
CA THR A 132 -1.14 10.78 1.51
C THR A 132 -0.83 12.11 0.88
N ASP A 133 -1.11 13.22 1.57
CA ASP A 133 -0.69 14.56 1.14
C ASP A 133 0.76 14.56 0.66
N GLN A 134 1.00 15.06 -0.56
CA GLN A 134 2.32 15.00 -1.19
C GLN A 134 3.39 15.75 -0.38
N ALA A 135 3.03 16.85 0.29
CA ALA A 135 4.00 17.58 1.13
C ALA A 135 4.43 16.71 2.29
N ARG A 136 3.48 16.05 2.98
CA ARG A 136 3.76 15.11 4.06
C ARG A 136 4.61 13.94 3.57
N TYR A 137 4.27 13.37 2.42
CA TYR A 137 5.01 12.26 1.83
C TYR A 137 6.46 12.62 1.53
N LEU A 138 6.68 13.74 0.84
CA LEU A 138 8.01 14.20 0.45
C LEU A 138 8.90 14.51 1.66
N LEU A 139 8.31 15.04 2.74
CA LEU A 139 9.04 15.28 3.99
C LEU A 139 9.46 14.00 4.72
N GLN A 140 8.79 12.89 4.48
CA GLN A 140 9.13 11.58 5.06
C GLN A 140 10.23 10.84 4.28
N LEU A 141 10.51 11.26 3.06
CA LEU A 141 11.55 10.63 2.24
C LEU A 141 12.95 11.00 2.75
N PRO A 142 13.92 10.06 2.69
CA PRO A 142 15.32 10.37 2.99
C PRO A 142 15.86 11.49 2.10
N ALA A 143 16.72 12.34 2.64
CA ALA A 143 17.28 13.50 1.95
C ALA A 143 17.96 13.22 0.59
N GLY A 144 18.40 12.00 0.32
CA GLY A 144 18.97 11.59 -0.97
C GLY A 144 17.95 11.22 -2.07
N ASN A 145 16.66 11.41 -1.83
CA ASN A 145 15.58 11.11 -2.80
C ASN A 145 15.18 12.28 -3.69
N ARG A 146 15.88 13.36 -3.57
CA ARG A 146 15.61 14.57 -4.31
C ARG A 146 16.52 14.59 -5.52
N ASP A 147 15.97 14.92 -6.67
CA ASP A 147 16.66 14.91 -7.96
C ASP A 147 18.14 15.29 -7.87
N GLY A 148 18.98 14.36 -8.07
CA GLY A 148 20.39 14.17 -8.38
C GLY A 148 21.46 15.14 -7.90
N ASP A 149 21.22 16.38 -7.54
CA ASP A 149 22.26 17.38 -7.27
C ASP A 149 22.14 18.13 -5.93
N GLY A 150 21.75 17.44 -4.86
CA GLY A 150 21.63 18.07 -3.52
C GLY A 150 20.53 19.13 -3.49
N GLY A 151 19.61 19.06 -4.45
CA GLY A 151 18.80 20.12 -4.93
C GLY A 151 17.51 20.31 -4.18
N ARG A 152 17.14 21.52 -4.20
CA ARG A 152 15.85 22.09 -3.89
C ARG A 152 14.78 21.37 -4.70
N LEU A 153 13.71 20.90 -4.06
CA LEU A 153 12.53 20.40 -4.76
C LEU A 153 11.99 21.52 -5.65
N ASP A 154 12.16 21.38 -6.94
CA ASP A 154 11.64 22.30 -7.93
C ASP A 154 10.45 21.65 -8.64
N PHE A 155 9.28 22.24 -8.48
CA PHE A 155 8.03 21.80 -9.09
C PHE A 155 7.57 22.75 -10.21
N SER A 156 8.47 23.59 -10.73
CA SER A 156 8.15 24.54 -11.81
C SER A 156 7.71 23.84 -13.09
N GLU A 157 8.28 22.68 -13.39
CA GLU A 157 7.93 21.92 -14.59
C GLU A 157 6.78 20.92 -14.35
N ARG A 158 6.76 20.28 -13.19
CA ARG A 158 5.75 19.24 -12.88
C ARG A 158 5.54 19.07 -11.39
N VAL A 159 4.30 19.16 -10.96
CA VAL A 159 3.88 18.83 -9.60
C VAL A 159 3.67 17.32 -9.49
N PRO A 160 4.21 16.66 -8.45
CA PRO A 160 3.97 15.24 -8.20
C PRO A 160 2.48 14.93 -8.06
N SER A 161 1.98 13.89 -8.73
CA SER A 161 0.56 13.54 -8.72
C SER A 161 0.34 12.05 -8.45
N TRP A 162 -0.53 11.73 -7.50
CA TRP A 162 -1.00 10.38 -7.23
C TRP A 162 -1.96 9.88 -8.31
N PHE A 163 -2.76 10.79 -8.87
CA PHE A 163 -3.62 10.47 -10.02
C PHE A 163 -2.80 10.00 -11.22
N ASP A 164 -1.70 10.70 -11.56
CA ASP A 164 -0.80 10.27 -12.63
C ASP A 164 -0.25 8.86 -12.38
N LEU A 165 0.14 8.55 -11.14
CA LEU A 165 0.60 7.22 -10.78
C LEU A 165 -0.50 6.17 -10.95
N ALA A 166 -1.69 6.41 -10.43
CA ALA A 166 -2.81 5.49 -10.52
C ALA A 166 -3.27 5.28 -11.96
N ALA A 167 -3.30 6.34 -12.78
CA ALA A 167 -3.64 6.28 -14.20
C ALA A 167 -2.65 5.40 -14.98
N ARG A 168 -1.34 5.56 -14.75
CA ARG A 168 -0.30 4.69 -15.37
C ARG A 168 -0.45 3.23 -14.95
N ILE A 169 -0.79 2.96 -13.68
CA ILE A 169 -1.06 1.61 -13.20
C ILE A 169 -2.31 1.05 -13.86
N ARG A 170 -3.39 1.84 -13.94
CA ARG A 170 -4.65 1.46 -14.59
C ARG A 170 -4.44 1.08 -16.05
N GLU A 171 -3.72 1.89 -16.79
CA GLU A 171 -3.39 1.63 -18.19
C GLU A 171 -2.61 0.30 -18.37
N SER A 172 -1.69 0.02 -17.46
CA SER A 172 -0.86 -1.19 -17.50
C SER A 172 -1.56 -2.45 -16.98
N CYS A 173 -2.60 -2.32 -16.15
CA CYS A 173 -3.33 -3.41 -15.50
C CYS A 173 -4.85 -3.19 -15.61
N PRO A 174 -5.44 -3.17 -16.82
CA PRO A 174 -6.83 -2.76 -17.04
C PRO A 174 -7.86 -3.71 -16.43
N ASN A 175 -7.49 -4.97 -16.16
CA ASN A 175 -8.40 -5.99 -15.63
C ASN A 175 -8.35 -6.12 -14.10
N ASN A 176 -7.58 -5.28 -13.41
CA ASN A 176 -7.42 -5.34 -11.96
C ASN A 176 -8.11 -4.13 -11.33
N ARG A 177 -8.81 -4.34 -10.22
CA ARG A 177 -9.37 -3.24 -9.44
C ARG A 177 -8.25 -2.54 -8.68
N ILE A 178 -8.30 -1.19 -8.63
CA ILE A 178 -7.42 -0.37 -7.81
C ILE A 178 -8.25 0.17 -6.64
N ILE A 179 -7.77 -0.06 -5.41
CA ILE A 179 -8.36 0.49 -4.20
C ILE A 179 -7.36 1.49 -3.63
N VAL A 180 -7.70 2.77 -3.68
CA VAL A 180 -6.87 3.86 -3.19
C VAL A 180 -7.29 4.20 -1.77
N TRP A 181 -6.31 4.29 -0.87
CA TRP A 181 -6.49 4.56 0.55
C TRP A 181 -5.84 5.89 0.90
N ASP A 182 -6.63 6.85 1.37
CA ASP A 182 -6.14 8.15 1.82
C ASP A 182 -5.59 8.09 3.24
N PHE A 183 -4.28 7.92 3.36
CA PHE A 183 -3.54 7.93 4.63
C PHE A 183 -3.16 9.35 5.11
N SER A 184 -3.84 10.39 4.68
CA SER A 184 -3.67 11.73 5.29
C SER A 184 -4.06 11.74 6.76
N GLU A 185 -5.05 10.91 7.14
CA GLU A 185 -5.42 10.60 8.51
C GLU A 185 -5.28 9.08 8.77
N PRO A 186 -4.09 8.59 9.15
CA PRO A 186 -3.86 7.15 9.35
C PRO A 186 -4.80 6.51 10.38
N ASP A 187 -5.16 7.26 11.43
CA ASP A 187 -6.06 6.80 12.49
C ASP A 187 -7.46 6.45 11.94
N ALA A 188 -7.90 7.11 10.89
CA ALA A 188 -9.18 6.83 10.25
C ALA A 188 -9.13 5.59 9.36
N VAL A 189 -8.07 5.42 8.54
CA VAL A 189 -8.07 4.42 7.47
C VAL A 189 -7.28 3.15 7.77
N ALA A 190 -6.41 3.14 8.80
CA ALA A 190 -5.53 2.01 9.05
C ALA A 190 -6.27 0.71 9.36
N LEU A 191 -7.33 0.76 10.15
CA LEU A 191 -8.12 -0.42 10.52
C LEU A 191 -8.91 -0.99 9.34
N PRO A 192 -9.78 -0.21 8.64
CA PRO A 192 -10.50 -0.73 7.48
C PRO A 192 -9.57 -1.18 6.36
N PHE A 193 -8.43 -0.53 6.17
CA PHE A 193 -7.40 -0.96 5.23
C PHE A 193 -6.89 -2.38 5.54
N VAL A 194 -6.49 -2.62 6.78
CA VAL A 194 -5.96 -3.92 7.20
C VAL A 194 -7.03 -5.00 7.13
N MET A 195 -8.25 -4.73 7.60
CA MET A 195 -9.36 -5.68 7.54
C MET A 195 -9.68 -6.07 6.09
N THR A 196 -9.77 -5.10 5.20
CA THR A 196 -10.02 -5.35 3.77
C THR A 196 -8.89 -6.16 3.14
N LEU A 197 -7.64 -5.77 3.40
CA LEU A 197 -6.46 -6.42 2.82
C LEU A 197 -6.32 -7.88 3.27
N LEU A 198 -6.54 -8.14 4.56
CA LEU A 198 -6.43 -9.47 5.16
C LEU A 198 -7.72 -10.29 5.04
N GLY A 199 -8.83 -9.68 4.62
CA GLY A 199 -10.15 -10.32 4.56
C GLY A 199 -10.68 -10.72 5.93
N VAL A 200 -10.37 -9.93 6.95
CA VAL A 200 -10.81 -10.14 8.35
C VAL A 200 -12.27 -9.75 8.47
N GLU A 201 -13.05 -10.57 9.14
CA GLU A 201 -14.48 -10.34 9.36
C GLU A 201 -14.74 -9.44 10.59
N GLU A 202 -15.95 -8.88 10.69
CA GLU A 202 -16.31 -7.92 11.75
C GLU A 202 -16.22 -8.49 13.16
N ASP A 203 -16.40 -9.80 13.34
CA ASP A 203 -16.28 -10.47 14.64
C ASP A 203 -14.88 -10.40 15.24
N GLN A 204 -13.86 -10.07 14.43
CA GLN A 204 -12.48 -9.91 14.85
C GLN A 204 -12.05 -8.44 15.01
N LEU A 205 -13.00 -7.51 14.89
CA LEU A 205 -12.77 -6.06 14.88
C LEU A 205 -11.99 -5.59 16.11
N ASP A 206 -12.39 -6.02 17.33
CA ASP A 206 -11.78 -5.54 18.57
C ASP A 206 -10.30 -5.95 18.69
N VAL A 207 -9.98 -7.18 18.27
CA VAL A 207 -8.59 -7.67 18.28
C VAL A 207 -7.74 -6.88 17.31
N MET A 208 -8.29 -6.57 16.14
CA MET A 208 -7.60 -5.79 15.11
C MET A 208 -7.43 -4.34 15.51
N LYS A 209 -8.43 -3.73 16.17
CA LYS A 209 -8.34 -2.36 16.73
C LYS A 209 -7.12 -2.21 17.62
N VAL A 210 -6.93 -3.12 18.57
CA VAL A 210 -5.79 -3.07 19.51
C VAL A 210 -4.46 -3.11 18.76
N ALA A 211 -4.29 -4.06 17.86
CA ALA A 211 -3.04 -4.22 17.10
C ALA A 211 -2.71 -3.01 16.22
N VAL A 212 -3.74 -2.45 15.57
CA VAL A 212 -3.58 -1.28 14.69
C VAL A 212 -3.32 -0.01 15.51
N ALA A 213 -4.02 0.17 16.66
CA ALA A 213 -3.85 1.32 17.54
C ALA A 213 -2.41 1.48 18.05
N ASP A 214 -1.80 0.39 18.46
CA ASP A 214 -0.41 0.39 18.94
C ASP A 214 0.57 0.80 17.84
N HIS A 215 0.34 0.34 16.63
CA HIS A 215 1.17 0.71 15.48
C HIS A 215 1.05 2.21 15.16
N VAL A 216 -0.16 2.71 15.04
CA VAL A 216 -0.43 4.11 14.69
C VAL A 216 0.15 5.07 15.72
N ARG A 217 0.02 4.76 17.02
CA ARG A 217 0.67 5.54 18.10
C ARG A 217 2.20 5.55 17.96
N HIS A 218 2.82 4.41 17.69
CA HIS A 218 4.27 4.31 17.52
C HIS A 218 4.78 5.16 16.34
N GLN A 219 4.09 5.10 15.21
CA GLN A 219 4.40 5.91 14.02
C GLN A 219 4.29 7.41 14.30
N SER A 220 3.28 7.83 15.07
CA SER A 220 3.09 9.22 15.47
C SER A 220 4.25 9.74 16.33
N VAL A 221 4.77 8.93 17.26
CA VAL A 221 5.93 9.29 18.11
C VAL A 221 7.21 9.38 17.27
N LEU A 222 7.49 8.39 16.45
CA LEU A 222 8.70 8.37 15.60
C LEU A 222 8.72 9.55 14.64
N SER A 223 7.60 9.93 14.06
CA SER A 223 7.51 11.07 13.14
C SER A 223 7.89 12.42 13.79
N LYS A 224 7.77 12.53 15.12
CA LYS A 224 8.13 13.76 15.89
C LYS A 224 9.62 13.83 16.22
N LEU A 225 10.35 12.71 16.18
CA LEU A 225 11.75 12.63 16.62
C LEU A 225 12.77 12.98 15.51
N PHE A 226 12.34 12.99 14.25
CA PHE A 226 13.26 13.33 13.15
C PHE A 226 13.14 14.79 12.75
N PRO A 227 14.29 15.52 12.59
CA PRO A 227 14.29 16.89 12.10
C PRO A 227 13.68 16.90 10.69
N ARG A 228 12.63 17.68 10.51
CA ARG A 228 11.94 17.84 9.23
C ARG A 228 12.62 18.98 8.47
N GLU A 229 13.09 18.69 7.28
CA GLU A 229 13.33 19.76 6.33
C GLU A 229 11.99 20.44 6.04
N THR A 230 12.00 21.76 5.98
CA THR A 230 10.78 22.53 5.77
C THR A 230 10.61 22.84 4.29
N LEU A 231 9.46 22.50 3.75
CA LEU A 231 9.00 23.03 2.46
C LEU A 231 8.57 24.50 2.68
N THR A 232 8.77 25.34 1.68
CA THR A 232 8.24 26.71 1.75
C THR A 232 6.71 26.69 1.83
N PRO A 233 6.06 27.68 2.47
CA PRO A 233 4.60 27.74 2.56
C PRO A 233 3.92 27.64 1.19
N ASP A 234 4.46 28.30 0.17
CA ASP A 234 3.90 28.29 -1.18
C ASP A 234 3.92 26.88 -1.79
N VAL A 235 5.04 26.13 -1.61
CA VAL A 235 5.16 24.76 -2.05
C VAL A 235 4.19 23.85 -1.29
N GLN A 236 4.00 24.04 0.01
CA GLN A 236 3.04 23.27 0.78
C GLN A 236 1.60 23.51 0.28
N VAL A 237 1.23 24.76 0.01
CA VAL A 237 -0.08 25.09 -0.54
C VAL A 237 -0.29 24.47 -1.92
N LEU A 238 0.73 24.54 -2.79
CA LEU A 238 0.70 23.93 -4.12
C LEU A 238 0.46 22.42 -4.05
N LEU A 239 1.22 21.73 -3.21
CA LEU A 239 1.13 20.27 -3.07
C LEU A 239 -0.20 19.82 -2.45
N ARG A 240 -0.74 20.59 -1.48
CA ARG A 240 -2.07 20.31 -0.91
C ARG A 240 -3.18 20.46 -1.95
N ARG A 241 -3.17 21.53 -2.74
CA ARG A 241 -4.12 21.69 -3.85
C ARG A 241 -4.02 20.56 -4.87
N GLN A 242 -2.81 20.13 -5.16
CA GLN A 242 -2.60 18.98 -6.04
C GLN A 242 -3.20 17.71 -5.45
N PHE A 243 -3.06 17.48 -4.13
CA PHE A 243 -3.64 16.32 -3.46
C PHE A 243 -5.17 16.30 -3.54
N GLU A 244 -5.82 17.43 -3.25
CA GLU A 244 -7.27 17.58 -3.37
C GLU A 244 -7.75 17.32 -4.81
N HIS A 245 -7.03 17.85 -5.79
CA HIS A 245 -7.31 17.61 -7.20
C HIS A 245 -7.10 16.15 -7.59
N ASP A 246 -6.04 15.51 -7.08
CA ASP A 246 -5.76 14.10 -7.32
C ASP A 246 -6.89 13.22 -6.78
N LEU A 247 -7.38 13.46 -5.55
CA LEU A 247 -8.48 12.70 -4.95
C LEU A 247 -9.74 12.77 -5.82
N GLN A 248 -10.12 13.97 -6.30
CA GLN A 248 -11.27 14.16 -7.19
C GLN A 248 -11.12 13.41 -8.51
N ASN A 249 -9.94 13.45 -9.11
CA ASN A 249 -9.69 12.77 -10.37
C ASN A 249 -9.59 11.25 -10.23
N LEU A 250 -9.06 10.75 -9.10
CA LEU A 250 -8.99 9.30 -8.82
C LEU A 250 -10.38 8.65 -8.81
N GLU A 251 -11.41 9.36 -8.34
CA GLU A 251 -12.81 8.90 -8.36
C GLU A 251 -13.36 8.73 -9.79
N THR A 252 -12.75 9.38 -10.78
CA THR A 252 -13.16 9.27 -12.20
C THR A 252 -12.50 8.10 -12.94
N LEU A 253 -11.48 7.48 -12.37
CA LEU A 253 -10.80 6.34 -13.00
C LEU A 253 -11.68 5.10 -12.95
N GLN A 254 -11.87 4.46 -14.08
CA GLN A 254 -12.63 3.21 -14.19
C GLN A 254 -12.06 2.13 -13.25
N ASP A 255 -12.94 1.35 -12.62
CA ASP A 255 -12.58 0.26 -11.70
C ASP A 255 -11.61 0.69 -10.58
N THR A 256 -11.73 1.94 -10.15
CA THR A 256 -10.99 2.50 -9.03
C THR A 256 -11.97 2.86 -7.92
N ILE A 257 -11.65 2.45 -6.70
CA ILE A 257 -12.37 2.80 -5.48
C ILE A 257 -11.45 3.68 -4.66
N VAL A 258 -11.91 4.85 -4.26
CA VAL A 258 -11.18 5.76 -3.37
C VAL A 258 -11.84 5.68 -1.99
N ILE A 259 -11.05 5.39 -0.97
CA ILE A 259 -11.50 5.40 0.42
C ILE A 259 -10.84 6.59 1.10
N ARG A 260 -11.65 7.60 1.37
CA ARG A 260 -11.23 8.85 2.01
C ARG A 260 -11.28 8.72 3.52
N ALA A 261 -10.38 9.41 4.18
CA ALA A 261 -10.31 9.42 5.63
C ALA A 261 -11.58 9.98 6.30
N ASP A 262 -12.20 11.00 5.70
CA ASP A 262 -13.42 11.65 6.20
C ASP A 262 -14.69 10.82 5.97
N GLU A 263 -14.67 9.84 5.08
CA GLU A 263 -15.78 8.93 4.78
C GLU A 263 -15.80 7.66 5.65
N VAL A 264 -14.71 7.41 6.41
CA VAL A 264 -14.63 6.22 7.27
C VAL A 264 -15.49 6.43 8.52
N PRO A 265 -16.44 5.49 8.80
CA PRO A 265 -17.26 5.52 10.00
C PRO A 265 -16.43 5.56 11.30
N ASP A 266 -16.92 6.28 12.31
CA ASP A 266 -16.18 6.48 13.56
C ASP A 266 -15.89 5.16 14.30
N GLU A 267 -16.76 4.17 14.20
CA GLU A 267 -16.57 2.84 14.78
C GLU A 267 -15.36 2.08 14.19
N LEU A 268 -14.93 2.43 12.99
CA LEU A 268 -13.75 1.86 12.33
C LEU A 268 -12.49 2.71 12.53
N ARG A 269 -12.60 3.86 13.20
CA ARG A 269 -11.43 4.70 13.51
C ARG A 269 -10.69 4.17 14.72
N VAL A 270 -9.37 4.30 14.68
CA VAL A 270 -8.50 3.89 15.80
C VAL A 270 -8.30 5.07 16.74
N GLY A 271 -8.64 4.91 18.02
CA GLY A 271 -8.39 5.95 19.05
C GLY A 271 -9.56 6.86 19.38
N SER A 272 -10.74 6.69 18.78
CA SER A 272 -11.95 7.44 19.14
C SER A 272 -12.45 7.15 20.57
N ASP A 273 -12.13 5.97 21.10
CA ASP A 273 -12.62 5.54 22.42
C ASP A 273 -11.82 6.11 23.62
N ALA A 274 -10.70 6.78 23.38
CA ALA A 274 -9.81 7.27 24.46
C ALA A 274 -10.24 8.62 25.07
N GLN A 275 -11.24 9.30 24.53
CA GLN A 275 -11.71 10.59 25.05
C GLN A 275 -12.91 10.49 26.00
N GLY A 276 -13.50 9.30 26.17
CA GLY A 276 -14.72 9.11 26.99
C GLY A 276 -14.51 8.71 28.43
N GLN A 277 -13.32 8.30 28.85
CA GLN A 277 -13.06 7.97 30.26
C GLN A 277 -12.05 8.95 30.87
N SER A 278 -12.50 10.15 31.16
CA SER A 278 -11.93 10.98 32.20
C SER A 278 -12.14 10.26 33.52
N VAL A 279 -11.14 9.49 33.96
CA VAL A 279 -11.10 8.99 35.34
C VAL A 279 -10.94 10.23 36.21
N ASP A 280 -12.03 10.57 36.91
CA ASP A 280 -12.04 11.62 37.90
C ASP A 280 -11.06 11.23 39.03
N PRO A 281 -9.99 11.99 39.31
CA PRO A 281 -8.99 11.61 40.30
C PRO A 281 -9.43 12.00 41.73
N LYS A 282 -10.67 11.75 42.08
CA LYS A 282 -11.18 11.98 43.45
C LYS A 282 -12.06 10.83 43.91
N THR A 283 -11.44 9.76 44.36
CA THR A 283 -11.93 8.94 45.50
C THR A 283 -10.75 8.29 46.18
#